data_410584bad9c1bf2053454411839aa7ce
#
_entry.id   410584bad9c1bf2053454411839aa7ce
#
_cell.length_a   1.000
_cell.length_b   1.000
_cell.length_c   1.000
_cell.angle_alpha   90.00
_cell.angle_beta   90.00
_cell.angle_gamma   90.00
#
_symmetry.space_group_name_H-M   'P 1'
#
loop_
_entity.id
_entity.type
_entity.pdbx_description
1 polymer ?
#
loop_
_entity_poly.entity_id
_entity_poly.type
_entity_poly.pdbx_seq_one_letter_code
_entity_poly.pdbx_strand_id
1 'polypeptide(L)'
;AGQVAGDWWERIRTPGATSISFFRIDYDEASETIRLRGQAYDANGEPWAHWSGFAVELVPERRRIVYRWTGTHTETAHTQFHGIGEVEFDPPAAGQPAQRGYGRFWDVDEARPENTRSKAVELQRESDAEVVTRMLQGRAADRQALTTRILAAW
;
A
#
# COMPACT_ATOMS: atom_id res chain seq x y z
N ALA A 1 0.18 -12.48 -12.30
CA ALA A 1 0.21 -11.05 -12.04
C ALA A 1 -1.19 -10.42 -12.02
N GLY A 2 -2.07 -10.73 -12.98
CA GLY A 2 -3.41 -10.13 -13.05
C GLY A 2 -4.31 -10.34 -11.83
N GLN A 3 -4.08 -11.35 -11.01
CA GLN A 3 -4.87 -11.62 -9.82
C GLN A 3 -4.64 -10.63 -8.67
N VAL A 4 -3.53 -9.91 -8.66
CA VAL A 4 -3.18 -8.94 -7.62
C VAL A 4 -3.30 -7.49 -8.08
N ALA A 5 -3.34 -7.23 -9.39
CA ALA A 5 -3.55 -5.90 -9.92
C ALA A 5 -4.88 -5.31 -9.46
N GLY A 6 -4.91 -4.01 -9.17
CA GLY A 6 -6.10 -3.30 -8.68
C GLY A 6 -5.81 -2.35 -7.53
N ASP A 7 -6.87 -1.90 -6.90
CA ASP A 7 -6.82 -0.91 -5.82
C ASP A 7 -6.89 -1.60 -4.46
N TRP A 8 -6.10 -1.09 -3.51
CA TRP A 8 -5.89 -1.73 -2.23
C TRP A 8 -5.86 -0.72 -1.10
N TRP A 9 -6.49 -1.10 0.01
CA TRP A 9 -6.25 -0.51 1.31
C TRP A 9 -5.07 -1.21 1.98
N GLU A 10 -4.21 -0.43 2.63
CA GLU A 10 -3.11 -0.94 3.45
C GLU A 10 -3.24 -0.40 4.88
N ARG A 11 -3.27 -1.29 5.84
CA ARG A 11 -3.20 -0.97 7.26
C ARG A 11 -1.82 -1.30 7.79
N ILE A 12 -1.16 -0.31 8.36
CA ILE A 12 0.15 -0.44 8.96
C ILE A 12 -0.02 -0.37 10.47
N ARG A 13 0.40 -1.43 11.15
CA ARG A 13 0.38 -1.48 12.61
C ARG A 13 1.76 -1.22 13.18
N THR A 14 1.86 -0.21 14.03
CA THR A 14 3.01 0.09 14.87
C THR A 14 2.55 0.15 16.33
N PRO A 15 3.44 -0.07 17.32
CA PRO A 15 3.08 0.12 18.71
C PRO A 15 2.51 1.51 18.95
N GLY A 16 1.26 1.58 19.42
CA GLY A 16 0.58 2.84 19.75
C GLY A 16 -0.02 3.63 18.58
N ALA A 17 0.11 3.15 17.33
CA ALA A 17 -0.45 3.83 16.17
C ALA A 17 -0.89 2.86 15.08
N THR A 18 -1.94 3.25 14.35
CA THR A 18 -2.35 2.60 13.11
C THR A 18 -2.38 3.66 12.03
N SER A 19 -1.71 3.41 10.92
CA SER A 19 -1.80 4.27 9.74
C SER A 19 -2.44 3.52 8.58
N ILE A 20 -3.00 4.26 7.66
CA ILE A 20 -3.72 3.73 6.51
C ILE A 20 -3.19 4.35 5.23
N SER A 21 -3.02 3.51 4.23
CA SER A 21 -2.70 3.92 2.86
C SER A 21 -3.76 3.41 1.90
N PHE A 22 -3.88 4.08 0.79
CA PHE A 22 -4.63 3.61 -0.36
C PHE A 22 -3.71 3.60 -1.57
N PHE A 23 -3.60 2.47 -2.26
CA PHE A 23 -2.63 2.33 -3.34
C PHE A 23 -3.14 1.42 -4.45
N ARG A 24 -2.50 1.55 -5.61
CA ARG A 24 -2.77 0.72 -6.79
C ARG A 24 -1.58 -0.16 -7.10
N ILE A 25 -1.88 -1.40 -7.45
CA ILE A 25 -0.96 -2.33 -8.09
C ILE A 25 -1.32 -2.37 -9.57
N ASP A 26 -0.39 -1.96 -10.43
CA ASP A 26 -0.51 -2.02 -11.88
C ASP A 26 0.46 -3.08 -12.42
N TYR A 27 0.00 -3.86 -13.40
CA TYR A 27 0.85 -4.75 -14.17
C TYR A 27 1.04 -4.20 -15.58
N ASP A 28 2.28 -3.93 -15.94
CA ASP A 28 2.67 -3.51 -17.27
C ASP A 28 3.09 -4.77 -18.07
N GLU A 29 2.23 -5.21 -18.98
CA GLU A 29 2.47 -6.42 -19.79
C GLU A 29 3.69 -6.26 -20.73
N ALA A 30 3.97 -5.04 -21.20
CA ALA A 30 5.06 -4.81 -22.15
C ALA A 30 6.44 -4.94 -21.49
N SER A 31 6.56 -4.52 -20.24
CA SER A 31 7.80 -4.63 -19.45
C SER A 31 7.79 -5.78 -18.46
N GLU A 32 6.68 -6.52 -18.36
CA GLU A 32 6.43 -7.57 -17.35
C GLU A 32 6.68 -7.10 -15.91
N THR A 33 6.40 -5.82 -15.65
CA THR A 33 6.70 -5.17 -14.39
C THR A 33 5.45 -4.91 -13.58
N ILE A 34 5.49 -5.21 -12.29
CA ILE A 34 4.47 -4.78 -11.32
C ILE A 34 4.93 -3.46 -10.70
N ARG A 35 4.08 -2.45 -10.79
CA ARG A 35 4.28 -1.12 -10.19
C ARG A 35 3.26 -0.90 -9.08
N LEU A 36 3.71 -0.23 -8.03
CA LEU A 36 2.88 0.16 -6.90
C LEU A 36 2.95 1.67 -6.76
N ARG A 37 1.82 2.32 -6.47
CA ARG A 37 1.79 3.76 -6.14
C ARG A 37 0.59 4.07 -5.27
N GLY A 38 0.82 4.89 -4.27
CA GLY A 38 -0.20 5.20 -3.31
C GLY A 38 0.09 6.42 -2.47
N GLN A 39 -0.81 6.64 -1.55
CA GLN A 39 -0.77 7.72 -0.58
C GLN A 39 -1.10 7.19 0.81
N ALA A 40 -0.42 7.72 1.80
CA ALA A 40 -0.76 7.52 3.20
C ALA A 40 -1.56 8.72 3.72
N TYR A 41 -2.54 8.44 4.56
CA TYR A 41 -3.48 9.45 5.06
C TYR A 41 -3.40 9.57 6.58
N ASP A 42 -3.61 10.78 7.07
CA ASP A 42 -3.80 11.05 8.48
C ASP A 42 -5.25 10.82 8.94
N ALA A 43 -5.52 11.06 10.21
CA ALA A 43 -6.86 10.89 10.79
C ALA A 43 -7.92 11.86 10.23
N ASN A 44 -7.51 12.91 9.54
CA ASN A 44 -8.39 13.90 8.91
C ASN A 44 -8.65 13.62 7.42
N GLY A 45 -8.09 12.52 6.88
CA GLY A 45 -8.18 12.17 5.47
C GLY A 45 -7.28 12.99 4.56
N GLU A 46 -6.29 13.70 5.13
CA GLU A 46 -5.30 14.43 4.37
C GLU A 46 -4.11 13.53 4.03
N PRO A 47 -3.62 13.55 2.79
CA PRO A 47 -2.44 12.81 2.42
C PRO A 47 -1.20 13.43 3.05
N TRP A 48 -0.47 12.66 3.85
CA TRP A 48 0.79 13.11 4.46
C TRP A 48 2.02 12.57 3.73
N ALA A 49 1.87 11.54 2.91
CA ALA A 49 2.94 10.99 2.09
C ALA A 49 2.42 10.42 0.77
N HIS A 50 3.23 10.57 -0.27
CA HIS A 50 3.08 9.85 -1.54
C HIS A 50 4.22 8.84 -1.65
N TRP A 51 3.92 7.65 -2.16
CA TRP A 51 4.94 6.65 -2.39
C TRP A 51 4.71 5.89 -3.70
N SER A 52 5.78 5.39 -4.25
CA SER A 52 5.75 4.52 -5.43
C SER A 52 6.81 3.44 -5.32
N GLY A 53 6.58 2.32 -5.98
CA GLY A 53 7.49 1.21 -5.98
C GLY A 53 7.30 0.31 -7.19
N PHE A 54 8.16 -0.70 -7.28
CA PHE A 54 8.09 -1.74 -8.29
C PHE A 54 8.53 -3.07 -7.70
N ALA A 55 7.97 -4.15 -8.21
CA ALA A 55 8.37 -5.48 -7.81
C ALA A 55 9.79 -5.78 -8.30
N VAL A 56 10.61 -6.29 -7.39
CA VAL A 56 11.97 -6.77 -7.68
C VAL A 56 12.03 -8.29 -7.75
N GLU A 57 11.05 -8.96 -7.12
CA GLU A 57 10.93 -10.41 -7.14
C GLU A 57 9.44 -10.80 -7.09
N LEU A 58 9.08 -11.79 -7.90
CA LEU A 58 7.78 -12.44 -7.86
C LEU A 58 8.00 -13.91 -7.52
N VAL A 59 7.25 -14.41 -6.53
CA VAL A 59 7.25 -15.82 -6.13
C VAL A 59 5.83 -16.37 -6.35
N PRO A 60 5.51 -16.81 -7.58
CA PRO A 60 4.15 -17.18 -7.97
C PRO A 60 3.53 -18.26 -7.08
N GLU A 61 4.32 -19.28 -6.70
CA GLU A 61 3.88 -20.41 -5.88
C GLU A 61 3.38 -19.97 -4.50
N ARG A 62 3.94 -18.86 -3.99
CA ARG A 62 3.54 -18.24 -2.72
C ARG A 62 2.64 -17.05 -2.89
N ARG A 63 2.32 -16.64 -4.13
CA ARG A 63 1.59 -15.41 -4.41
C ARG A 63 2.23 -14.20 -3.71
N ARG A 64 3.56 -14.19 -3.65
CA ARG A 64 4.35 -13.19 -2.94
C ARG A 64 5.00 -12.24 -3.92
N ILE A 65 4.96 -10.96 -3.55
CA ILE A 65 5.68 -9.86 -4.24
C ILE A 65 6.69 -9.30 -3.25
N VAL A 66 7.94 -9.17 -3.69
CA VAL A 66 8.96 -8.35 -3.02
C VAL A 66 9.13 -7.08 -3.85
N TYR A 67 9.05 -5.92 -3.22
CA TYR A 67 9.10 -4.64 -3.92
C TYR A 67 10.03 -3.65 -3.23
N ARG A 68 10.60 -2.76 -4.03
CA ARG A 68 11.27 -1.55 -3.55
C ARG A 68 10.30 -0.38 -3.64
N TRP A 69 10.37 0.50 -2.68
CA TRP A 69 9.53 1.69 -2.66
C TRP A 69 10.32 2.92 -2.25
N THR A 70 9.86 4.08 -2.74
CA THR A 70 10.32 5.41 -2.36
C THR A 70 9.10 6.27 -2.05
N GLY A 71 9.23 7.16 -1.08
CA GLY A 71 8.17 8.05 -0.69
C GLY A 71 8.68 9.46 -0.40
N THR A 72 7.74 10.41 -0.40
CA THR A 72 7.98 11.82 -0.13
C THR A 72 6.86 12.34 0.75
N HIS A 73 7.21 13.10 1.79
CA HIS A 73 6.22 13.81 2.60
C HIS A 73 5.55 14.92 1.78
N THR A 74 4.23 15.07 1.91
CA THR A 74 3.46 16.09 1.17
C THR A 74 3.78 17.51 1.62
N GLU A 75 4.06 17.71 2.92
CA GLU A 75 4.36 19.04 3.48
C GLU A 75 5.81 19.45 3.27
N THR A 76 6.72 18.48 3.20
CA THR A 76 8.16 18.71 3.04
C THR A 76 8.67 17.90 1.86
N ALA A 77 8.53 18.42 0.66
CA ALA A 77 8.95 17.75 -0.59
C ALA A 77 10.43 17.31 -0.61
N HIS A 78 11.23 17.75 0.34
CA HIS A 78 12.63 17.39 0.49
C HIS A 78 12.87 16.17 1.39
N THR A 79 11.89 15.75 2.19
CA THR A 79 12.03 14.56 3.04
C THR A 79 11.65 13.34 2.23
N GLN A 80 12.64 12.61 1.79
CA GLN A 80 12.47 11.34 1.08
C GLN A 80 12.74 10.18 2.03
N PHE A 81 11.98 9.11 1.85
CA PHE A 81 12.17 7.84 2.54
C PHE A 81 12.05 6.71 1.52
N HIS A 82 12.71 5.61 1.79
CA HIS A 82 12.67 4.45 0.91
C HIS A 82 12.81 3.16 1.72
N GLY A 83 12.52 2.05 1.07
CA GLY A 83 12.63 0.76 1.73
C GLY A 83 12.34 -0.40 0.80
N ILE A 84 12.16 -1.54 1.45
CA ILE A 84 11.79 -2.80 0.83
C ILE A 84 10.54 -3.30 1.53
N GLY A 85 9.63 -3.89 0.77
CA GLY A 85 8.45 -4.57 1.29
C GLY A 85 8.26 -5.93 0.67
N GLU A 86 7.55 -6.79 1.39
CA GLU A 86 7.06 -8.05 0.88
C GLU A 86 5.60 -8.24 1.29
N VAL A 87 4.80 -8.75 0.38
CA VAL A 87 3.39 -9.08 0.62
C VAL A 87 3.08 -10.43 0.00
N GLU A 88 2.40 -11.28 0.76
CA GLU A 88 1.82 -12.53 0.31
C GLU A 88 0.30 -12.37 0.28
N PHE A 89 -0.31 -12.76 -0.84
CA PHE A 89 -1.75 -12.64 -1.05
C PHE A 89 -2.45 -13.96 -0.77
N ASP A 90 -3.65 -13.89 -0.19
CA ASP A 90 -4.49 -15.05 0.04
C ASP A 90 -4.83 -15.74 -1.29
N PRO A 91 -5.02 -17.07 -1.27
CA PRO A 91 -5.51 -17.79 -2.43
C PRO A 91 -6.85 -17.20 -2.92
N PRO A 92 -6.94 -16.74 -4.16
CA PRO A 92 -8.21 -16.27 -4.68
C PRO A 92 -9.18 -17.45 -4.88
N ALA A 93 -10.46 -17.20 -4.75
CA ALA A 93 -11.48 -18.14 -5.22
C ALA A 93 -11.36 -18.31 -6.75
N ALA A 94 -11.82 -19.44 -7.28
CA ALA A 94 -11.72 -19.72 -8.70
C ALA A 94 -12.33 -18.58 -9.55
N GLY A 95 -11.54 -18.03 -10.46
CA GLY A 95 -11.96 -16.94 -11.35
C GLY A 95 -12.09 -15.55 -10.67
N GLN A 96 -11.69 -15.43 -9.41
CA GLN A 96 -11.73 -14.16 -8.67
C GLN A 96 -10.33 -13.62 -8.43
N PRO A 97 -10.15 -12.29 -8.32
CA PRO A 97 -8.89 -11.71 -7.88
C PRO A 97 -8.66 -11.94 -6.38
N ALA A 98 -7.41 -11.88 -5.94
CA ALA A 98 -7.07 -11.91 -4.52
C ALA A 98 -7.75 -10.76 -3.77
N GLN A 99 -8.25 -11.02 -2.55
CA GLN A 99 -9.01 -10.06 -1.75
C GLN A 99 -8.22 -9.52 -0.57
N ARG A 100 -7.24 -10.26 -0.08
CA ARG A 100 -6.41 -9.90 1.07
C ARG A 100 -4.95 -10.21 0.82
N GLY A 101 -4.09 -9.51 1.56
CA GLY A 101 -2.67 -9.78 1.61
C GLY A 101 -2.08 -9.40 2.97
N TYR A 102 -0.96 -9.98 3.29
CA TYR A 102 -0.23 -9.76 4.54
C TYR A 102 1.25 -9.65 4.24
N GLY A 103 1.92 -8.79 4.96
CA GLY A 103 3.34 -8.63 4.73
C GLY A 103 4.04 -7.76 5.73
N ARG A 104 5.18 -7.29 5.32
CA ARG A 104 6.04 -6.39 6.07
C ARG A 104 6.73 -5.43 5.14
N PHE A 105 7.08 -4.29 5.66
CA PHE A 105 8.05 -3.43 4.99
C PHE A 105 9.11 -2.93 5.98
N TRP A 106 10.24 -2.57 5.43
CA TRP A 106 11.39 -2.02 6.14
C TRP A 106 11.68 -0.64 5.59
N ASP A 107 11.64 0.37 6.46
CA ASP A 107 12.19 1.67 6.15
C ASP A 107 13.72 1.56 6.24
N VAL A 108 14.42 2.09 5.24
CA VAL A 108 15.86 2.22 5.29
C VAL A 108 16.20 3.62 5.81
N ASP A 109 16.75 3.69 7.01
CA ASP A 109 17.34 4.92 7.56
C ASP A 109 18.84 4.90 7.27
N GLU A 110 19.27 5.63 6.24
CA GLU A 110 20.68 5.68 5.84
C GLU A 110 21.58 6.31 6.91
N ALA A 111 21.01 7.23 7.70
CA ALA A 111 21.76 7.90 8.78
C ALA A 111 21.90 6.99 10.02
N ARG A 112 20.98 6.06 10.21
CA ARG A 112 20.92 5.17 11.36
C ARG A 112 20.45 3.77 10.97
N PRO A 113 21.27 2.99 10.28
CA PRO A 113 20.88 1.65 9.79
C PRO A 113 20.40 0.71 10.91
N GLU A 114 20.91 0.89 12.13
CA GLU A 114 20.50 0.13 13.31
C GLU A 114 19.05 0.38 13.72
N ASN A 115 18.43 1.46 13.27
CA ASN A 115 17.04 1.79 13.55
C ASN A 115 16.06 1.21 12.51
N THR A 116 16.56 0.53 11.49
CA THR A 116 15.73 -0.13 10.50
C THR A 116 14.85 -1.19 11.15
N ARG A 117 13.55 -0.97 11.17
CA ARG A 117 12.55 -1.87 11.76
C ARG A 117 11.52 -2.27 10.73
N SER A 118 11.11 -3.54 10.81
CA SER A 118 9.97 -3.98 10.01
C SER A 118 8.65 -3.54 10.64
N LYS A 119 7.71 -3.18 9.78
CA LYS A 119 6.33 -2.88 10.15
C LYS A 119 5.42 -3.90 9.47
N ALA A 120 4.50 -4.47 10.24
CA ALA A 120 3.51 -5.39 9.69
C ALA A 120 2.46 -4.61 8.89
N VAL A 121 2.05 -5.17 7.76
CA VAL A 121 1.00 -4.62 6.92
C VAL A 121 -0.06 -5.67 6.62
N GLU A 122 -1.29 -5.20 6.53
CA GLU A 122 -2.43 -5.98 6.07
C GLU A 122 -3.06 -5.25 4.91
N LEU A 123 -3.40 -5.98 3.86
CA LEU A 123 -4.01 -5.46 2.65
C LEU A 123 -5.43 -5.97 2.50
N GLN A 124 -6.32 -5.11 2.04
CA GLN A 124 -7.67 -5.44 1.63
C GLN A 124 -7.96 -4.81 0.28
N ARG A 125 -8.45 -5.60 -0.67
CA ARG A 125 -8.83 -5.10 -2.00
C ARG A 125 -10.02 -4.16 -1.90
N GLU A 126 -9.96 -3.07 -2.67
CA GLU A 126 -11.12 -2.23 -2.93
C GLU A 126 -11.66 -2.53 -4.33
N SER A 127 -12.92 -2.91 -4.40
CA SER A 127 -13.60 -3.25 -5.66
C SER A 127 -14.70 -2.26 -6.03
N ASP A 128 -15.04 -1.34 -5.13
CA ASP A 128 -16.04 -0.31 -5.37
C ASP A 128 -15.41 0.88 -6.11
N ALA A 129 -15.78 1.03 -7.38
CA ALA A 129 -15.26 2.11 -8.24
C ALA A 129 -15.59 3.52 -7.70
N GLU A 130 -16.71 3.67 -6.97
CA GLU A 130 -17.05 4.96 -6.35
C GLU A 130 -16.10 5.29 -5.19
N VAL A 131 -15.77 4.29 -4.37
CA VAL A 131 -14.78 4.45 -3.29
C VAL A 131 -13.42 4.81 -3.87
N VAL A 132 -12.98 4.10 -4.91
CA VAL A 132 -11.72 4.41 -5.61
C VAL A 132 -11.71 5.85 -6.10
N THR A 133 -12.77 6.29 -6.77
CA THR A 133 -12.88 7.66 -7.28
C THR A 133 -12.80 8.69 -6.15
N ARG A 134 -13.51 8.47 -5.06
CA ARG A 134 -13.49 9.36 -3.89
C ARG A 134 -12.12 9.42 -3.22
N MET A 135 -11.41 8.31 -3.15
CA MET A 135 -10.05 8.30 -2.58
C MET A 135 -9.06 9.06 -3.47
N LEU A 136 -9.18 8.94 -4.79
CA LEU A 136 -8.24 9.57 -5.73
C LEU A 136 -8.56 11.04 -6.02
N GLN A 137 -9.83 11.43 -6.03
CA GLN A 137 -10.31 12.74 -6.50
C GLN A 137 -11.19 13.48 -5.49
N GLY A 138 -11.58 12.84 -4.40
CA GLY A 138 -12.47 13.41 -3.39
C GLY A 138 -11.79 14.45 -2.51
N ARG A 139 -12.62 15.13 -1.70
CA ARG A 139 -12.16 16.06 -0.66
C ARG A 139 -11.66 15.29 0.57
N ALA A 140 -10.90 15.96 1.43
CA ALA A 140 -10.41 15.38 2.70
C ALA A 140 -11.54 14.77 3.55
N ALA A 141 -12.69 15.45 3.67
CA ALA A 141 -13.83 14.92 4.41
C ALA A 141 -14.38 13.58 3.86
N ASP A 142 -14.39 13.42 2.53
CA ASP A 142 -14.81 12.17 1.89
C ASP A 142 -13.82 11.05 2.22
N ARG A 143 -12.53 11.33 2.11
CA ARG A 143 -11.45 10.39 2.44
C ARG A 143 -11.45 10.04 3.92
N GLN A 144 -11.66 11.01 4.82
CA GLN A 144 -11.77 10.77 6.26
C GLN A 144 -12.91 9.79 6.58
N ALA A 145 -14.08 9.99 6.00
CA ALA A 145 -15.22 9.10 6.22
C ALA A 145 -14.91 7.66 5.74
N LEU A 146 -14.25 7.53 4.59
CA LEU A 146 -13.89 6.22 4.04
C LEU A 146 -12.80 5.53 4.87
N THR A 147 -11.73 6.22 5.23
CA THR A 147 -10.65 5.65 6.06
C THR A 147 -11.15 5.23 7.43
N THR A 148 -12.02 6.03 8.06
CA THR A 148 -12.64 5.69 9.35
C THR A 148 -13.49 4.43 9.23
N ARG A 149 -14.33 4.34 8.19
CA ARG A 149 -15.17 3.17 7.94
C ARG A 149 -14.33 1.91 7.73
N ILE A 150 -13.30 1.99 6.91
CA ILE A 150 -12.43 0.85 6.63
C ILE A 150 -11.69 0.39 7.89
N LEU A 151 -11.13 1.30 8.67
CA LEU A 151 -10.43 0.94 9.90
C LEU A 151 -11.35 0.31 10.94
N ALA A 152 -12.62 0.74 11.02
CA ALA A 152 -13.60 0.15 11.92
C ALA A 152 -14.05 -1.26 11.50
N ALA A 153 -14.03 -1.56 10.21
CA ALA A 153 -14.46 -2.85 9.65
C ALA A 153 -13.32 -3.89 9.55
N TRP A 154 -12.11 -3.49 9.84
CA TRP A 154 -10.91 -4.32 9.60
C TRP A 154 -10.67 -5.34 10.70
#